data_696d369c61343b74452349f4262405e4
#
_entry.id   696d369c61343b74452349f4262405e4
#
_cell.length_a   1.000
_cell.length_b   1.000
_cell.length_c   1.000
_cell.angle_alpha   90.00
_cell.angle_beta   90.00
_cell.angle_gamma   90.00
#
_symmetry.space_group_name_H-M   'P 1'
#
loop_
_entity.id
_entity.type
_entity.pdbx_description
1 polymer ?
#
loop_
_entity_poly.entity_id
_entity_poly.type
_entity_poly.pdbx_seq_one_letter_code
_entity_poly.pdbx_strand_id
1 'polypeptide(L)'
;SMVQEHERSLGAWHAEWLALPEIFQLCAGALQRTVEVLQGLEVNSKNMQRNIEMTQGLIMAEAVMMALAPKMGRLNAHHLVEKACQQAVAEQSHLQDIVSSFTEVKQHFSAAELTLIFKPESYLGNIQDQIDAVLKEAKGEAK
;
A
#
# COMPACT_ATOMS: atom_id res chain seq x y z
N SER A 1 -16.44 28.80 13.91
CA SER A 1 -16.74 30.20 14.18
C SER A 1 -15.58 30.96 14.82
N MET A 2 -14.45 31.08 14.07
CA MET A 2 -13.26 31.81 14.57
C MET A 2 -13.38 33.32 14.42
N VAL A 3 -14.25 33.83 13.55
CA VAL A 3 -14.49 35.26 13.34
C VAL A 3 -15.61 35.70 14.25
N GLN A 4 -15.33 36.61 15.15
CA GLN A 4 -16.32 37.18 16.08
C GLN A 4 -16.49 38.67 15.79
N GLU A 5 -17.71 39.11 15.74
CA GLU A 5 -18.03 40.54 15.63
C GLU A 5 -18.16 41.11 17.04
N HIS A 6 -17.48 42.23 17.30
CA HIS A 6 -17.35 42.84 18.60
C HIS A 6 -16.79 41.87 19.67
N GLU A 7 -17.37 41.81 20.84
CA GLU A 7 -16.89 40.94 21.93
C GLU A 7 -17.47 39.51 21.89
N ARG A 8 -18.52 39.27 21.09
CA ARG A 8 -19.20 37.97 21.00
C ARG A 8 -19.81 37.75 19.62
N SER A 9 -19.72 36.51 19.14
CA SER A 9 -20.42 36.09 17.93
C SER A 9 -21.82 35.58 18.27
N LEU A 10 -22.84 36.39 18.00
CA LEU A 10 -24.24 35.96 18.21
C LEU A 10 -24.58 34.89 17.18
N GLY A 11 -25.09 33.75 17.62
CA GLY A 11 -25.41 32.60 16.75
C GLY A 11 -24.26 31.59 16.59
N ALA A 12 -23.06 32.02 16.22
CA ALA A 12 -21.92 31.11 16.08
C ALA A 12 -21.51 30.47 17.42
N TRP A 13 -21.54 31.22 18.48
CA TRP A 13 -21.24 30.71 19.82
C TRP A 13 -22.31 29.70 20.30
N HIS A 14 -23.59 29.95 20.02
CA HIS A 14 -24.65 28.99 20.34
C HIS A 14 -24.52 27.69 19.53
N ALA A 15 -24.05 27.77 18.27
CA ALA A 15 -23.82 26.59 17.45
C ALA A 15 -22.71 25.71 18.03
N GLU A 16 -21.69 26.31 18.68
CA GLU A 16 -20.60 25.55 19.32
C GLU A 16 -21.10 24.70 20.50
N TRP A 17 -22.13 25.16 21.22
CA TRP A 17 -22.71 24.39 22.32
C TRP A 17 -23.39 23.09 21.85
N LEU A 18 -23.82 23.04 20.61
CA LEU A 18 -24.36 21.84 20.00
C LEU A 18 -23.23 21.01 19.33
N ALA A 19 -22.38 21.69 18.56
CA ALA A 19 -21.36 21.02 17.77
C ALA A 19 -20.26 20.37 18.63
N LEU A 20 -19.79 21.02 19.69
CA LEU A 20 -18.71 20.47 20.51
C LEU A 20 -19.10 19.17 21.22
N PRO A 21 -20.24 19.07 21.94
CA PRO A 21 -20.64 17.79 22.53
C PRO A 21 -20.87 16.69 21.49
N GLU A 22 -21.43 17.03 20.33
CA GLU A 22 -21.64 16.08 19.25
C GLU A 22 -20.31 15.55 18.69
N ILE A 23 -19.32 16.41 18.48
CA ILE A 23 -17.97 16.00 18.05
C ILE A 23 -17.37 15.02 19.05
N PHE A 24 -17.43 15.32 20.36
CA PHE A 24 -16.91 14.41 21.39
C PHE A 24 -17.62 13.05 21.37
N GLN A 25 -18.93 13.03 21.24
CA GLN A 25 -19.70 11.79 21.19
C GLN A 25 -19.35 10.96 19.93
N LEU A 26 -19.28 11.62 18.78
CA LEU A 26 -18.93 10.95 17.51
C LEU A 26 -17.50 10.43 17.54
N CYS A 27 -16.53 11.21 18.04
CA CYS A 27 -15.15 10.77 18.20
C CYS A 27 -15.04 9.59 19.16
N ALA A 28 -15.70 9.67 20.33
CA ALA A 28 -15.69 8.56 21.29
C ALA A 28 -16.30 7.28 20.69
N GLY A 29 -17.43 7.41 19.98
CA GLY A 29 -18.06 6.30 19.28
C GLY A 29 -17.16 5.68 18.19
N ALA A 30 -16.50 6.53 17.39
CA ALA A 30 -15.58 6.07 16.37
C ALA A 30 -14.37 5.33 16.97
N LEU A 31 -13.78 5.86 18.02
CA LEU A 31 -12.65 5.24 18.74
C LEU A 31 -13.07 3.90 19.35
N GLN A 32 -14.25 3.84 19.99
CA GLN A 32 -14.77 2.60 20.55
C GLN A 32 -14.91 1.52 19.48
N ARG A 33 -15.49 1.85 18.32
CA ARG A 33 -15.62 0.91 17.19
C ARG A 33 -14.27 0.49 16.62
N THR A 34 -13.32 1.40 16.56
CA THR A 34 -11.94 1.09 16.11
C THR A 34 -11.30 0.07 17.05
N VAL A 35 -11.44 0.27 18.36
CA VAL A 35 -10.91 -0.69 19.36
C VAL A 35 -11.56 -2.07 19.20
N GLU A 36 -12.89 -2.12 19.07
CA GLU A 36 -13.63 -3.38 18.89
C GLU A 36 -13.16 -4.13 17.61
N VAL A 37 -12.98 -3.40 16.49
CA VAL A 37 -12.48 -3.97 15.24
C VAL A 37 -11.07 -4.54 15.41
N LEU A 38 -10.17 -3.78 16.06
CA LEU A 38 -8.79 -4.21 16.25
C LEU A 38 -8.67 -5.39 17.21
N GLN A 39 -9.48 -5.42 18.27
CA GLN A 39 -9.51 -6.55 19.22
C GLN A 39 -10.07 -7.82 18.60
N GLY A 40 -11.01 -7.70 17.68
CA GLY A 40 -11.63 -8.83 16.97
C GLY A 40 -10.98 -9.17 15.63
N LEU A 41 -9.84 -8.53 15.29
CA LEU A 41 -9.19 -8.71 13.99
C LEU A 41 -8.57 -10.10 13.86
N GLU A 42 -9.10 -10.90 12.94
CA GLU A 42 -8.53 -12.19 12.55
C GLU A 42 -7.81 -12.08 11.20
N VAL A 43 -6.52 -12.38 11.21
CA VAL A 43 -5.68 -12.31 9.99
C VAL A 43 -5.58 -13.70 9.36
N ASN A 44 -6.16 -13.88 8.18
CA ASN A 44 -6.04 -15.11 7.40
C ASN A 44 -4.91 -14.99 6.35
N SER A 45 -3.68 -15.25 6.78
CA SER A 45 -2.48 -15.15 5.93
C SER A 45 -2.54 -16.05 4.70
N LYS A 46 -3.17 -17.24 4.80
CA LYS A 46 -3.33 -18.16 3.66
C LYS A 46 -4.23 -17.57 2.57
N ASN A 47 -5.34 -16.92 2.97
CA ASN A 47 -6.21 -16.26 2.00
C ASN A 47 -5.54 -15.02 1.41
N MET A 48 -4.76 -14.27 2.20
CA MET A 48 -4.00 -13.12 1.70
C MET A 48 -3.00 -13.55 0.63
N GLN A 49 -2.24 -14.61 0.88
CA GLN A 49 -1.31 -15.16 -0.10
C GLN A 49 -2.04 -15.64 -1.35
N ARG A 50 -3.13 -16.41 -1.20
CA ARG A 50 -3.94 -16.84 -2.34
C ARG A 50 -4.45 -15.67 -3.17
N ASN A 51 -4.85 -14.57 -2.55
CA ASN A 51 -5.32 -13.37 -3.27
C ASN A 51 -4.19 -12.71 -4.09
N ILE A 52 -2.96 -12.72 -3.60
CA ILE A 52 -1.79 -12.28 -4.36
C ILE A 52 -1.55 -13.21 -5.56
N GLU A 53 -1.57 -14.51 -5.34
CA GLU A 53 -1.37 -15.54 -6.37
C GLU A 53 -2.45 -15.50 -7.46
N MET A 54 -3.71 -15.16 -7.13
CA MET A 54 -4.80 -14.99 -8.11
C MET A 54 -4.50 -13.96 -9.20
N THR A 55 -3.63 -13.00 -8.93
CA THR A 55 -3.21 -12.00 -9.92
C THR A 55 -2.22 -12.57 -10.96
N GLN A 56 -1.78 -13.82 -10.81
CA GLN A 56 -0.79 -14.46 -11.68
C GLN A 56 0.47 -13.59 -11.87
N GLY A 57 0.90 -12.93 -10.79
CA GLY A 57 2.09 -12.09 -10.78
C GLY A 57 1.89 -10.67 -11.32
N LEU A 58 0.70 -10.30 -11.82
CA LEU A 58 0.44 -8.95 -12.35
C LEU A 58 0.61 -7.86 -11.27
N ILE A 59 0.36 -8.18 -10.00
CA ILE A 59 0.59 -7.26 -8.88
C ILE A 59 2.07 -6.83 -8.77
N MET A 60 3.01 -7.63 -9.30
CA MET A 60 4.45 -7.35 -9.28
C MET A 60 4.94 -6.58 -10.51
N ALA A 61 4.06 -6.16 -11.42
CA ALA A 61 4.43 -5.46 -12.65
C ALA A 61 5.25 -4.19 -12.37
N GLU A 62 4.89 -3.42 -11.35
CA GLU A 62 5.64 -2.22 -10.95
C GLU A 62 7.04 -2.57 -10.46
N ALA A 63 7.19 -3.62 -9.64
CA ALA A 63 8.49 -4.06 -9.15
C ALA A 63 9.43 -4.44 -10.32
N VAL A 64 8.90 -5.15 -11.31
CA VAL A 64 9.64 -5.51 -12.53
C VAL A 64 10.04 -4.26 -13.31
N MET A 65 9.11 -3.31 -13.50
CA MET A 65 9.37 -2.05 -14.19
C MET A 65 10.47 -1.25 -13.49
N MET A 66 10.38 -1.13 -12.16
CA MET A 66 11.37 -0.39 -11.37
C MET A 66 12.74 -1.03 -11.38
N ALA A 67 12.82 -2.37 -11.43
CA ALA A 67 14.09 -3.09 -11.57
C ALA A 67 14.71 -2.90 -12.96
N LEU A 68 13.91 -2.84 -14.01
CA LEU A 68 14.35 -2.63 -15.40
C LEU A 68 14.72 -1.18 -15.71
N ALA A 69 14.07 -0.21 -15.08
CA ALA A 69 14.23 1.21 -15.37
C ALA A 69 15.70 1.71 -15.35
N PRO A 70 16.56 1.32 -14.38
CA PRO A 70 17.97 1.70 -14.39
C PRO A 70 18.79 1.09 -15.54
N LYS A 71 18.32 -0.02 -16.13
CA LYS A 71 19.02 -0.79 -17.15
C LYS A 71 18.70 -0.32 -18.57
N MET A 72 17.43 0.02 -18.85
CA MET A 72 16.98 0.33 -20.21
C MET A 72 16.25 1.68 -20.34
N GLY A 73 16.15 2.43 -19.24
CA GLY A 73 15.38 3.67 -19.17
C GLY A 73 13.90 3.42 -18.82
N ARG A 74 13.31 4.38 -18.08
CA ARG A 74 11.97 4.25 -17.50
C ARG A 74 10.87 3.99 -18.54
N LEU A 75 10.92 4.71 -19.67
CA LEU A 75 9.90 4.60 -20.72
C LEU A 75 9.94 3.22 -21.41
N ASN A 76 11.15 2.75 -21.75
CA ASN A 76 11.31 1.44 -22.37
C ASN A 76 10.91 0.30 -21.43
N ALA A 77 11.29 0.40 -20.15
CA ALA A 77 10.88 -0.55 -19.12
C ALA A 77 9.35 -0.59 -18.98
N HIS A 78 8.69 0.58 -18.98
CA HIS A 78 7.23 0.66 -18.90
C HIS A 78 6.57 -0.05 -20.10
N HIS A 79 6.95 0.28 -21.33
CA HIS A 79 6.37 -0.35 -22.53
C HIS A 79 6.62 -1.85 -22.59
N LEU A 80 7.81 -2.30 -22.15
CA LEU A 80 8.10 -3.73 -22.13
C LEU A 80 7.20 -4.47 -21.12
N VAL A 81 7.06 -3.93 -19.91
CA VAL A 81 6.21 -4.54 -18.87
C VAL A 81 4.74 -4.47 -19.24
N GLU A 82 4.26 -3.37 -19.82
CA GLU A 82 2.90 -3.23 -20.34
C GLU A 82 2.59 -4.33 -21.36
N LYS A 83 3.47 -4.53 -22.34
CA LYS A 83 3.34 -5.60 -23.33
C LYS A 83 3.33 -6.99 -22.68
N ALA A 84 4.19 -7.22 -21.70
CA ALA A 84 4.24 -8.48 -20.95
C ALA A 84 2.93 -8.73 -20.18
N CYS A 85 2.37 -7.70 -19.54
CA CYS A 85 1.09 -7.82 -18.84
C CYS A 85 -0.07 -8.14 -19.79
N GLN A 86 -0.14 -7.46 -20.94
CA GLN A 86 -1.15 -7.74 -21.96
C GLN A 86 -1.06 -9.19 -22.47
N GLN A 87 0.16 -9.67 -22.70
CA GLN A 87 0.41 -11.05 -23.14
C GLN A 87 0.05 -12.05 -22.04
N ALA A 88 0.45 -11.81 -20.78
CA ALA A 88 0.13 -12.67 -19.65
C ALA A 88 -1.40 -12.85 -19.48
N VAL A 89 -2.15 -11.76 -19.61
CA VAL A 89 -3.61 -11.79 -19.54
C VAL A 89 -4.22 -12.56 -20.73
N ALA A 90 -3.73 -12.33 -21.94
CA ALA A 90 -4.23 -13.00 -23.15
C ALA A 90 -3.96 -14.51 -23.13
N GLU A 91 -2.79 -14.93 -22.64
CA GLU A 91 -2.36 -16.33 -22.57
C GLU A 91 -2.76 -17.03 -21.27
N GLN A 92 -3.36 -16.31 -20.33
CA GLN A 92 -3.67 -16.78 -18.96
C GLN A 92 -2.45 -17.41 -18.28
N SER A 93 -1.28 -16.79 -18.47
CA SER A 93 0.00 -17.26 -18.00
C SER A 93 0.54 -16.35 -16.90
N HIS A 94 1.44 -16.89 -16.06
CA HIS A 94 2.05 -16.09 -15.01
C HIS A 94 2.98 -15.01 -15.62
N LEU A 95 2.90 -13.77 -15.12
CA LEU A 95 3.68 -12.65 -15.65
C LEU A 95 5.19 -12.93 -15.63
N GLN A 96 5.69 -13.65 -14.62
CA GLN A 96 7.10 -14.03 -14.51
C GLN A 96 7.55 -14.85 -15.73
N ASP A 97 6.73 -15.79 -16.20
CA ASP A 97 7.07 -16.66 -17.33
C ASP A 97 7.17 -15.84 -18.61
N ILE A 98 6.20 -14.94 -18.83
CA ILE A 98 6.18 -14.03 -19.98
C ILE A 98 7.40 -13.10 -19.95
N VAL A 99 7.66 -12.41 -18.82
CA VAL A 99 8.80 -11.50 -18.67
C VAL A 99 10.12 -12.25 -18.87
N SER A 100 10.23 -13.47 -18.35
CA SER A 100 11.40 -14.33 -18.53
C SER A 100 11.64 -14.77 -19.98
N SER A 101 10.64 -14.70 -20.84
CA SER A 101 10.78 -15.06 -22.26
C SER A 101 11.47 -13.96 -23.07
N PHE A 102 11.38 -12.69 -22.65
CA PHE A 102 11.89 -11.55 -23.40
C PHE A 102 13.42 -11.50 -23.41
N THR A 103 14.01 -11.34 -24.58
CA THR A 103 15.47 -11.29 -24.77
C THR A 103 16.09 -10.11 -24.04
N GLU A 104 15.42 -8.98 -24.04
CA GLU A 104 15.84 -7.75 -23.35
C GLU A 104 15.98 -7.96 -21.83
N VAL A 105 15.07 -8.75 -21.27
CA VAL A 105 15.10 -9.07 -19.83
C VAL A 105 16.25 -10.04 -19.50
N LYS A 106 16.44 -11.06 -20.35
CA LYS A 106 17.52 -12.04 -20.18
C LYS A 106 18.91 -11.42 -20.24
N GLN A 107 19.07 -10.29 -20.92
CA GLN A 107 20.34 -9.56 -20.97
C GLN A 107 20.68 -8.86 -19.66
N HIS A 108 19.69 -8.57 -18.84
CA HIS A 108 19.84 -7.76 -17.64
C HIS A 108 19.65 -8.52 -16.33
N PHE A 109 18.90 -9.62 -16.35
CA PHE A 109 18.58 -10.40 -15.16
C PHE A 109 18.75 -11.90 -15.40
N SER A 110 19.33 -12.57 -14.42
CA SER A 110 19.29 -14.02 -14.32
C SER A 110 17.92 -14.51 -13.86
N ALA A 111 17.66 -15.81 -14.03
CA ALA A 111 16.42 -16.42 -13.55
C ALA A 111 16.24 -16.28 -12.02
N ALA A 112 17.33 -16.33 -11.26
CA ALA A 112 17.31 -16.18 -9.82
C ALA A 112 16.95 -14.76 -9.38
N GLU A 113 17.50 -13.74 -10.06
CA GLU A 113 17.16 -12.33 -9.79
C GLU A 113 15.71 -12.04 -10.14
N LEU A 114 15.20 -12.56 -11.25
CA LEU A 114 13.78 -12.43 -11.60
C LEU A 114 12.88 -13.07 -10.54
N THR A 115 13.21 -14.27 -10.08
CA THR A 115 12.45 -14.92 -9.01
C THR A 115 12.43 -14.08 -7.73
N LEU A 116 13.52 -13.38 -7.42
CA LEU A 116 13.57 -12.48 -6.25
C LEU A 116 12.69 -11.26 -6.45
N ILE A 117 12.70 -10.65 -7.65
CA ILE A 117 11.84 -9.48 -7.98
C ILE A 117 10.35 -9.83 -7.85
N PHE A 118 9.96 -11.05 -8.21
CA PHE A 118 8.58 -11.51 -8.10
C PHE A 118 8.14 -11.94 -6.70
N LYS A 119 9.04 -11.91 -5.70
CA LYS A 119 8.65 -12.13 -4.30
C LYS A 119 8.06 -10.86 -3.71
N PRO A 120 6.80 -10.87 -3.22
CA PRO A 120 6.18 -9.68 -2.62
C PRO A 120 6.99 -9.07 -1.48
N GLU A 121 7.68 -9.91 -0.71
CA GLU A 121 8.51 -9.49 0.42
C GLU A 121 9.69 -8.60 0.00
N SER A 122 10.15 -8.73 -1.25
CA SER A 122 11.23 -7.90 -1.78
C SER A 122 10.81 -6.47 -2.14
N TYR A 123 9.51 -6.18 -2.13
CA TYR A 123 8.93 -4.91 -2.56
C TYR A 123 8.10 -4.21 -1.45
N LEU A 124 8.45 -4.43 -0.21
CA LEU A 124 7.77 -3.83 0.94
C LEU A 124 8.25 -2.41 1.29
N GLY A 125 9.33 -1.94 0.65
CA GLY A 125 9.93 -0.65 0.96
C GLY A 125 10.42 -0.58 2.41
N ASN A 126 10.11 0.51 3.10
CA ASN A 126 10.53 0.78 4.49
C ASN A 126 9.43 0.50 5.53
N ILE A 127 8.45 -0.35 5.20
CA ILE A 127 7.30 -0.62 6.09
C ILE A 127 7.74 -1.19 7.44
N GLN A 128 8.81 -1.99 7.46
CA GLN A 128 9.35 -2.56 8.71
C GLN A 128 9.85 -1.47 9.64
N ASP A 129 10.60 -0.49 9.12
CA ASP A 129 11.11 0.64 9.90
C ASP A 129 9.97 1.47 10.50
N GLN A 130 8.88 1.66 9.73
CA GLN A 130 7.67 2.37 10.19
C GLN A 130 6.97 1.61 11.32
N ILE A 131 6.80 0.29 11.17
CA ILE A 131 6.22 -0.58 12.21
C ILE A 131 7.07 -0.51 13.48
N ASP A 132 8.38 -0.67 13.34
CA ASP A 132 9.30 -0.64 14.48
C ASP A 132 9.30 0.71 15.20
N ALA A 133 9.18 1.82 14.46
CA ALA A 133 9.07 3.15 15.04
C ALA A 133 7.79 3.29 15.90
N VAL A 134 6.65 2.86 15.38
CA VAL A 134 5.37 2.89 16.12
C VAL A 134 5.42 1.99 17.35
N LEU A 135 6.00 0.79 17.23
CA LEU A 135 6.13 -0.13 18.35
C LEU A 135 7.03 0.41 19.45
N LYS A 136 8.13 1.10 19.11
CA LYS A 136 8.99 1.78 20.08
C LYS A 136 8.26 2.90 20.82
N GLU A 137 7.51 3.71 20.09
CA GLU A 137 6.70 4.78 20.68
C GLU A 137 5.64 4.22 21.64
N ALA A 138 4.93 3.17 21.22
CA ALA A 138 3.91 2.51 22.04
C ALA A 138 4.47 1.88 23.33
N LYS A 139 5.74 1.44 23.30
CA LYS A 139 6.45 0.92 24.49
C LYS A 139 7.08 2.00 25.37
N GLY A 140 6.99 3.27 24.98
CA GLY A 140 7.63 4.38 25.69
C GLY A 140 9.16 4.41 25.54
N GLU A 141 9.73 3.74 24.56
CA GLU A 141 11.17 3.67 24.27
C GLU A 141 11.65 4.78 23.32
N ALA A 142 10.72 5.56 22.76
CA ALA A 142 11.03 6.73 21.94
C ALA A 142 11.40 7.91 22.86
N LYS A 143 12.65 8.42 22.71
CA LYS A 143 13.11 9.66 23.33
C LYS A 143 12.85 10.84 22.41
#